data_17fd35ab99671a61b506cc9b0065500e
#
_entry.id   17fd35ab99671a61b506cc9b0065500e
#
_cell.length_a   1.000
_cell.length_b   1.000
_cell.length_c   1.000
_cell.angle_alpha   90.00
_cell.angle_beta   90.00
_cell.angle_gamma   90.00
#
_symmetry.space_group_name_H-M   'P 1'
#
loop_
_entity.id
_entity.type
_entity.pdbx_description
1 polymer ?
#
loop_
_entity_poly.entity_id
_entity_poly.type
_entity_poly.pdbx_seq_one_letter_code
_entity_poly.pdbx_strand_id
1 'polypeptide(L)'
;MPYAVVDGNVYRVLSRYFGIETPIDSTAGKKLFTELANEMLDKKQPALYNQGIMDFGAIQCTPQSPDCLFCPLSVGCSALSKGLVTVLPVKQHKTKSTNRYFNYIYVRAGAHTFINKRTDNDIWKNLFELPLIETSSSLPEEEFLALPEFQTLFAPGEQPVVRPVCR
;
A
#
# COMPACT_ATOMS: atom_id res chain seq x y z
N MET A 1 6.54 -11.03 23.55
CA MET A 1 6.43 -9.66 24.09
C MET A 1 5.52 -8.86 23.20
N PRO A 2 4.64 -8.01 23.70
CA PRO A 2 3.81 -7.15 22.87
C PRO A 2 4.68 -6.03 22.28
N TYR A 3 4.57 -5.84 20.96
CA TYR A 3 5.25 -4.78 20.22
C TYR A 3 4.24 -3.90 19.50
N ALA A 4 4.52 -2.61 19.41
CA ALA A 4 3.75 -1.70 18.59
C ALA A 4 4.02 -1.91 17.11
N VAL A 5 2.97 -1.88 16.30
CA VAL A 5 3.09 -1.76 14.84
C VAL A 5 3.33 -0.31 14.48
N VAL A 6 4.29 -0.04 13.60
CA VAL A 6 4.60 1.31 13.12
C VAL A 6 4.58 1.29 11.58
N ASP A 7 3.41 1.51 11.03
CA ASP A 7 3.18 1.63 9.59
C ASP A 7 2.97 3.11 9.18
N GLY A 8 2.63 3.34 7.92
CA GLY A 8 2.37 4.68 7.40
C GLY A 8 1.21 5.40 8.10
N ASN A 9 0.20 4.66 8.58
CA ASN A 9 -0.93 5.23 9.32
C ASN A 9 -0.47 5.67 10.72
N VAL A 10 0.25 4.80 11.41
CA VAL A 10 0.77 5.08 12.76
C VAL A 10 1.75 6.24 12.75
N TYR A 11 2.70 6.28 11.81
CA TYR A 11 3.59 7.44 11.64
C TYR A 11 2.81 8.74 11.51
N ARG A 12 1.74 8.75 10.71
CA ARG A 12 0.94 9.96 10.47
C ARG A 12 0.16 10.38 11.72
N VAL A 13 -0.47 9.43 12.41
CA VAL A 13 -1.24 9.72 13.62
C VAL A 13 -0.33 10.28 14.71
N LEU A 14 0.78 9.59 15.00
CA LEU A 14 1.72 10.01 16.05
C LEU A 14 2.40 11.35 15.70
N SER A 15 2.85 11.51 14.45
CA SER A 15 3.44 12.77 14.00
C SER A 15 2.50 13.94 14.17
N ARG A 16 1.23 13.81 13.76
CA ARG A 16 0.23 14.88 13.89
C ARG A 16 -0.19 15.13 15.32
N TYR A 17 -0.46 14.08 16.08
CA TYR A 17 -0.94 14.23 17.46
C TYR A 17 0.10 14.90 18.35
N PHE A 18 1.34 14.44 18.29
CA PHE A 18 2.44 14.99 19.08
C PHE A 18 3.19 16.18 18.42
N GLY A 19 2.87 16.50 17.16
CA GLY A 19 3.55 17.58 16.43
C GLY A 19 5.00 17.29 16.11
N ILE A 20 5.33 16.03 15.79
CA ILE A 20 6.71 15.60 15.54
C ILE A 20 7.08 15.89 14.09
N GLU A 21 8.07 16.74 13.90
CA GLU A 21 8.58 17.16 12.59
C GLU A 21 9.80 16.34 12.11
N THR A 22 10.30 15.43 12.95
CA THR A 22 11.40 14.52 12.56
C THR A 22 10.94 13.66 11.37
N PRO A 23 11.70 13.62 10.26
CA PRO A 23 11.32 12.85 9.09
C PRO A 23 11.16 11.36 9.40
N ILE A 24 10.01 10.80 9.03
CA ILE A 24 9.63 9.41 9.34
C ILE A 24 10.50 8.35 8.64
N ASP A 25 11.12 8.71 7.52
CA ASP A 25 11.99 7.85 6.70
C ASP A 25 13.48 7.96 7.09
N SER A 26 13.83 8.86 8.00
CA SER A 26 15.18 8.94 8.58
C SER A 26 15.42 7.84 9.62
N THR A 27 16.69 7.49 9.86
CA THR A 27 17.09 6.55 10.93
C THR A 27 16.63 7.04 12.30
N ALA A 28 16.84 8.34 12.57
CA ALA A 28 16.41 8.97 13.81
C ALA A 28 14.89 8.94 13.98
N GLY A 29 14.14 9.25 12.91
CA GLY A 29 12.69 9.19 12.92
C GLY A 29 12.16 7.78 13.18
N LYS A 30 12.68 6.78 12.49
CA LYS A 30 12.27 5.38 12.71
C LYS A 30 12.47 4.96 14.16
N LYS A 31 13.61 5.30 14.77
CA LYS A 31 13.89 5.02 16.17
C LYS A 31 12.89 5.72 17.09
N LEU A 32 12.76 7.04 16.95
CA LEU A 32 11.88 7.88 17.77
C LEU A 32 10.43 7.40 17.73
N PHE A 33 9.87 7.16 16.54
CA PHE A 33 8.49 6.72 16.42
C PHE A 33 8.27 5.30 16.92
N THR A 34 9.26 4.42 16.79
CA THR A 34 9.19 3.06 17.34
C THR A 34 9.19 3.10 18.88
N GLU A 35 10.03 3.92 19.49
CA GLU A 35 10.07 4.11 20.94
C GLU A 35 8.75 4.68 21.45
N LEU A 36 8.27 5.76 20.84
CA LEU A 36 6.99 6.39 21.18
C LEU A 36 5.80 5.44 21.03
N ALA A 37 5.73 4.70 19.93
CA ALA A 37 4.65 3.74 19.70
C ALA A 37 4.64 2.62 20.76
N ASN A 38 5.82 2.13 21.17
CA ASN A 38 5.94 1.13 22.24
C ASN A 38 5.60 1.68 23.63
N GLU A 39 5.86 2.96 23.86
CA GLU A 39 5.46 3.65 25.10
C GLU A 39 3.94 3.77 25.21
N MET A 40 3.30 4.12 24.08
CA MET A 40 1.84 4.30 24.00
C MET A 40 1.07 2.98 23.94
N LEU A 41 1.72 1.85 23.69
CA LEU A 41 1.08 0.54 23.51
C LEU A 41 0.37 0.09 24.77
N ASP A 42 -0.92 -0.24 24.66
CA ASP A 42 -1.62 -0.99 25.72
C ASP A 42 -1.08 -2.43 25.78
N LYS A 43 -0.25 -2.68 26.78
CA LYS A 43 0.39 -3.98 26.98
C LYS A 43 -0.59 -5.09 27.38
N LYS A 44 -1.80 -4.73 27.84
CA LYS A 44 -2.85 -5.70 28.19
C LYS A 44 -3.63 -6.14 26.94
N GLN A 45 -3.82 -5.24 25.99
CA GLN A 45 -4.57 -5.49 24.74
C GLN A 45 -3.81 -5.02 23.50
N PRO A 46 -2.58 -5.53 23.24
CA PRO A 46 -1.71 -4.99 22.21
C PRO A 46 -2.28 -5.19 20.80
N ALA A 47 -3.01 -6.27 20.55
CA ALA A 47 -3.64 -6.52 19.25
C ALA A 47 -4.75 -5.50 18.95
N LEU A 48 -5.61 -5.24 19.93
CA LEU A 48 -6.70 -4.27 19.80
C LEU A 48 -6.15 -2.85 19.64
N TYR A 49 -5.13 -2.49 20.42
CA TYR A 49 -4.48 -1.18 20.30
C TYR A 49 -3.86 -0.97 18.92
N ASN A 50 -3.07 -1.95 18.46
CA ASN A 50 -2.42 -1.86 17.14
C ASN A 50 -3.44 -1.75 16.01
N GLN A 51 -4.51 -2.56 16.05
CA GLN A 51 -5.57 -2.46 15.06
C GLN A 51 -6.27 -1.10 15.13
N GLY A 52 -6.62 -0.66 16.33
CA GLY A 52 -7.32 0.60 16.53
C GLY A 52 -6.56 1.82 16.00
N ILE A 53 -5.24 1.91 16.26
CA ILE A 53 -4.45 3.05 15.77
C ILE A 53 -4.25 3.02 14.25
N MET A 54 -4.12 1.82 13.65
CA MET A 54 -4.05 1.67 12.19
C MET A 54 -5.37 2.08 11.53
N ASP A 55 -6.50 1.60 12.04
CA ASP A 55 -7.84 1.94 11.53
C ASP A 55 -8.14 3.43 11.71
N PHE A 56 -7.79 4.00 12.87
CA PHE A 56 -7.92 5.43 13.10
C PHE A 56 -7.13 6.25 12.06
N GLY A 57 -5.91 5.82 11.74
CA GLY A 57 -5.11 6.44 10.71
C GLY A 57 -5.71 6.30 9.30
N ALA A 58 -6.32 5.16 9.01
CA ALA A 58 -6.91 4.88 7.70
C ALA A 58 -8.23 5.62 7.47
N ILE A 59 -9.07 5.76 8.50
CA ILE A 59 -10.45 6.24 8.37
C ILE A 59 -10.59 7.69 8.82
N GLN A 60 -10.02 8.06 9.96
CA GLN A 60 -10.21 9.36 10.60
C GLN A 60 -9.06 10.32 10.27
N CYS A 61 -7.82 9.93 10.58
CA CYS A 61 -6.63 10.76 10.35
C CYS A 61 -6.03 10.48 8.97
N THR A 62 -6.81 10.65 7.91
CA THR A 62 -6.44 10.35 6.52
C THR A 62 -5.27 11.20 6.01
N PRO A 63 -4.52 10.74 4.98
CA PRO A 63 -3.41 11.50 4.40
C PRO A 63 -3.83 12.87 3.88
N GLN A 64 -4.95 12.90 3.16
CA GLN A 64 -5.50 14.12 2.56
C GLN A 64 -6.86 14.43 3.20
N SER A 65 -7.11 15.70 3.50
CA SER A 65 -8.38 16.20 4.02
C SER A 65 -8.97 15.38 5.19
N PRO A 66 -8.21 15.13 6.28
CA PRO A 66 -8.78 14.45 7.44
C PRO A 66 -9.90 15.27 8.06
N ASP A 67 -10.95 14.58 8.54
CA ASP A 67 -12.05 15.25 9.25
C ASP A 67 -11.65 15.59 10.69
N CYS A 68 -10.89 16.67 10.84
CA CYS A 68 -10.41 17.13 12.14
C CYS A 68 -11.50 17.69 13.05
N LEU A 69 -12.62 18.14 12.48
CA LEU A 69 -13.74 18.73 13.23
C LEU A 69 -14.41 17.69 14.13
N PHE A 70 -14.62 16.49 13.61
CA PHE A 70 -15.22 15.38 14.33
C PHE A 70 -14.19 14.37 14.88
N CYS A 71 -12.92 14.75 14.91
CA CYS A 71 -11.86 13.87 15.41
C CYS A 71 -11.90 13.81 16.96
N PRO A 72 -12.03 12.63 17.56
CA PRO A 72 -12.04 12.49 19.02
C PRO A 72 -10.73 12.91 19.70
N LEU A 73 -9.64 13.00 18.95
CA LEU A 73 -8.33 13.44 19.44
C LEU A 73 -8.05 14.93 19.13
N SER A 74 -9.03 15.69 18.61
CA SER A 74 -8.83 17.08 18.16
C SER A 74 -8.31 18.01 19.26
N VAL A 75 -8.83 17.87 20.47
CA VAL A 75 -8.48 18.75 21.61
C VAL A 75 -7.00 18.67 21.98
N GLY A 76 -6.39 17.49 21.89
CA GLY A 76 -4.96 17.29 22.20
C GLY A 76 -4.04 17.30 20.98
N CYS A 77 -4.56 17.51 19.78
CA CYS A 77 -3.78 17.36 18.55
C CYS A 77 -2.90 18.60 18.28
N SER A 78 -1.60 18.41 18.42
CA SER A 78 -0.60 19.49 18.20
C SER A 78 -0.60 19.99 16.74
N ALA A 79 -0.75 19.09 15.76
CA ALA A 79 -0.80 19.50 14.36
C ALA A 79 -2.03 20.34 14.03
N LEU A 80 -3.17 20.02 14.64
CA LEU A 80 -4.40 20.82 14.45
C LEU A 80 -4.22 22.22 15.05
N SER A 81 -3.76 22.31 16.29
CA SER A 81 -3.58 23.59 16.98
C SER A 81 -2.55 24.51 16.31
N LYS A 82 -1.54 23.92 15.66
CA LYS A 82 -0.45 24.66 14.97
C LYS A 82 -0.64 24.81 13.46
N GLY A 83 -1.74 24.31 12.89
CA GLY A 83 -1.97 24.35 11.43
C GLY A 83 -1.04 23.46 10.61
N LEU A 84 -0.47 22.39 11.20
CA LEU A 84 0.52 21.50 10.56
C LEU A 84 -0.08 20.21 10.00
N VAL A 85 -1.40 20.06 9.96
CA VAL A 85 -2.08 18.84 9.53
C VAL A 85 -1.67 18.38 8.11
N THR A 86 -1.51 19.35 7.20
CA THR A 86 -1.12 19.07 5.81
C THR A 86 0.38 18.87 5.61
N VAL A 87 1.20 19.29 6.58
CA VAL A 87 2.67 19.21 6.52
C VAL A 87 3.17 17.90 7.13
N LEU A 88 2.49 17.41 8.17
CA LEU A 88 2.88 16.21 8.90
C LEU A 88 2.20 14.95 8.36
N PRO A 89 2.93 13.84 8.28
CA PRO A 89 4.32 13.62 8.67
C PRO A 89 5.33 14.15 7.65
N VAL A 90 6.50 14.58 8.12
CA VAL A 90 7.62 14.98 7.26
C VAL A 90 8.31 13.75 6.67
N LYS A 91 8.73 13.84 5.40
CA LYS A 91 9.58 12.85 4.71
C LYS A 91 10.79 13.54 4.10
N GLN A 92 11.96 12.92 4.23
CA GLN A 92 13.19 13.40 3.56
C GLN A 92 13.17 13.08 2.06
N HIS A 93 12.64 11.90 1.71
CA HIS A 93 12.65 11.43 0.34
C HIS A 93 11.22 11.46 -0.25
N LYS A 94 11.06 12.16 -1.37
CA LYS A 94 9.84 12.05 -2.16
C LYS A 94 9.85 10.70 -2.89
N THR A 95 8.91 9.84 -2.59
CA THR A 95 8.72 8.61 -3.35
C THR A 95 8.31 8.98 -4.77
N LYS A 96 9.13 8.61 -5.76
CA LYS A 96 8.73 8.73 -7.17
C LYS A 96 7.67 7.66 -7.43
N SER A 97 6.50 8.09 -7.87
CA SER A 97 5.48 7.19 -8.37
C SER A 97 5.81 6.82 -9.81
N THR A 98 5.84 5.53 -10.09
CA THR A 98 5.98 5.00 -11.46
C THR A 98 4.70 4.26 -11.79
N ASN A 99 4.07 4.62 -12.90
CA ASN A 99 2.91 3.89 -13.39
C ASN A 99 3.40 2.55 -13.97
N ARG A 100 2.74 1.48 -13.58
CA ARG A 100 2.96 0.14 -14.13
C ARG A 100 1.62 -0.37 -14.66
N TYR A 101 1.64 -0.98 -15.82
CA TYR A 101 0.43 -1.47 -16.50
C TYR A 101 0.45 -3.00 -16.51
N PHE A 102 -0.30 -3.58 -15.59
CA PHE A 102 -0.40 -5.03 -15.40
C PHE A 102 -1.61 -5.59 -16.13
N ASN A 103 -1.34 -6.50 -17.06
CA ASN A 103 -2.37 -7.21 -17.79
C ASN A 103 -2.36 -8.67 -17.31
N TYR A 104 -3.25 -8.98 -16.37
CA TYR A 104 -3.40 -10.33 -15.85
C TYR A 104 -4.27 -11.19 -16.77
N ILE A 105 -3.81 -12.40 -17.03
CA ILE A 105 -4.47 -13.34 -17.93
C ILE A 105 -5.02 -14.50 -17.10
N TYR A 106 -6.34 -14.60 -17.02
CA TYR A 106 -7.00 -15.73 -16.39
C TYR A 106 -7.27 -16.81 -17.43
N VAL A 107 -6.45 -17.86 -17.42
CA VAL A 107 -6.59 -18.99 -18.33
C VAL A 107 -7.37 -20.09 -17.64
N ARG A 108 -8.50 -20.52 -18.26
CA ARG A 108 -9.30 -21.64 -17.80
C ARG A 108 -9.08 -22.86 -18.71
N ALA A 109 -8.53 -23.92 -18.13
CA ALA A 109 -8.34 -25.22 -18.80
C ALA A 109 -9.14 -26.29 -18.04
N GLY A 110 -10.41 -26.46 -18.43
CA GLY A 110 -11.33 -27.34 -17.71
C GLY A 110 -11.61 -26.85 -16.28
N ALA A 111 -11.19 -27.65 -15.29
CA ALA A 111 -11.29 -27.31 -13.85
C ALA A 111 -10.02 -26.63 -13.30
N HIS A 112 -9.01 -26.34 -14.11
CA HIS A 112 -7.73 -25.82 -13.71
C HIS A 112 -7.52 -24.39 -14.22
N THR A 113 -6.63 -23.65 -13.54
CA THR A 113 -6.07 -22.39 -13.99
C THR A 113 -4.55 -22.41 -13.81
N PHE A 114 -3.86 -21.52 -14.51
CA PHE A 114 -2.43 -21.37 -14.39
C PHE A 114 -2.12 -20.26 -13.38
N ILE A 115 -1.11 -20.54 -12.54
CA ILE A 115 -0.51 -19.55 -11.64
C ILE A 115 0.99 -19.53 -11.87
N ASN A 116 1.57 -18.35 -11.77
CA ASN A 116 2.99 -18.12 -11.95
C ASN A 116 3.64 -17.67 -10.64
N LYS A 117 4.86 -18.11 -10.38
CA LYS A 117 5.63 -17.61 -9.25
C LYS A 117 6.49 -16.44 -9.71
N ARG A 118 6.35 -15.29 -9.05
CA ARG A 118 7.19 -14.12 -9.33
C ARG A 118 8.63 -14.40 -8.96
N THR A 119 9.54 -14.30 -9.92
CA THR A 119 10.98 -14.51 -9.75
C THR A 119 11.77 -13.22 -9.81
N ASP A 120 11.19 -12.17 -10.36
CA ASP A 120 11.82 -10.87 -10.54
C ASP A 120 12.18 -10.21 -9.22
N ASN A 121 13.18 -9.33 -9.24
CA ASN A 121 13.60 -8.61 -8.05
C ASN A 121 12.65 -7.43 -7.76
N ASP A 122 11.43 -7.74 -7.43
CA ASP A 122 10.32 -6.85 -7.12
C ASP A 122 9.89 -7.04 -5.64
N ILE A 123 9.10 -6.10 -5.11
CA ILE A 123 8.52 -6.15 -3.76
C ILE A 123 7.64 -7.38 -3.55
N TRP A 124 7.09 -7.95 -4.63
CA TRP A 124 6.24 -9.14 -4.62
C TRP A 124 6.99 -10.44 -4.99
N LYS A 125 8.31 -10.43 -4.96
CA LYS A 125 9.13 -11.63 -5.23
C LYS A 125 8.69 -12.82 -4.38
N ASN A 126 8.62 -14.00 -5.00
CA ASN A 126 8.18 -15.26 -4.42
C ASN A 126 6.67 -15.39 -4.15
N LEU A 127 5.85 -14.39 -4.41
CA LEU A 127 4.40 -14.54 -4.40
C LEU A 127 3.93 -15.22 -5.70
N PHE A 128 2.73 -15.81 -5.63
CA PHE A 128 2.06 -16.41 -6.77
C PHE A 128 1.01 -15.46 -7.34
N GLU A 129 0.90 -15.44 -8.66
CA GLU A 129 -0.06 -14.60 -9.39
C GLU A 129 -0.55 -15.31 -10.65
N LEU A 130 -1.60 -14.79 -11.27
CA LEU A 130 -2.00 -15.19 -12.61
C LEU A 130 -0.91 -14.80 -13.62
N PRO A 131 -0.80 -15.49 -14.78
CA PRO A 131 0.07 -15.04 -15.86
C PRO A 131 -0.08 -13.56 -16.11
N LEU A 132 1.03 -12.83 -16.17
CA LEU A 132 1.09 -11.38 -16.25
C LEU A 132 1.95 -10.96 -17.44
N ILE A 133 1.42 -10.03 -18.24
CA ILE A 133 2.20 -9.28 -19.22
C ILE A 133 2.21 -7.81 -18.75
N GLU A 134 3.38 -7.29 -18.44
CA GLU A 134 3.56 -5.89 -18.09
C GLU A 134 3.87 -5.07 -19.34
N THR A 135 3.12 -3.98 -19.54
CA THR A 135 3.31 -3.08 -20.67
C THR A 135 3.77 -1.69 -20.21
N SER A 136 4.35 -0.93 -21.11
CA SER A 136 4.80 0.44 -20.83
C SER A 136 3.68 1.47 -20.78
N SER A 137 2.51 1.13 -21.35
CA SER A 137 1.32 1.97 -21.41
C SER A 137 0.06 1.11 -21.36
N SER A 138 -1.09 1.74 -21.12
CA SER A 138 -2.38 1.08 -21.32
C SER A 138 -2.57 0.79 -22.80
N LEU A 139 -2.91 -0.45 -23.15
CA LEU A 139 -3.16 -0.89 -24.51
C LEU A 139 -4.65 -1.19 -24.70
N PRO A 140 -5.20 -0.93 -25.92
CA PRO A 140 -6.46 -1.49 -26.36
C PRO A 140 -6.37 -3.02 -26.41
N GLU A 141 -7.51 -3.70 -26.30
CA GLU A 141 -7.57 -5.17 -26.31
C GLU A 141 -6.93 -5.77 -27.57
N GLU A 142 -7.23 -5.20 -28.75
CA GLU A 142 -6.71 -5.69 -30.03
C GLU A 142 -5.16 -5.62 -30.08
N GLU A 143 -4.58 -4.53 -29.62
CA GLU A 143 -3.12 -4.37 -29.56
C GLU A 143 -2.50 -5.33 -28.53
N PHE A 144 -3.14 -5.51 -27.39
CA PHE A 144 -2.69 -6.45 -26.36
C PHE A 144 -2.66 -7.89 -26.87
N LEU A 145 -3.74 -8.32 -27.54
CA LEU A 145 -3.85 -9.66 -28.12
C LEU A 145 -2.83 -9.92 -29.24
N ALA A 146 -2.37 -8.88 -29.91
CA ALA A 146 -1.33 -8.97 -30.95
C ALA A 146 0.11 -9.02 -30.39
N LEU A 147 0.30 -8.84 -29.10
CA LEU A 147 1.64 -8.90 -28.50
C LEU A 147 2.26 -10.29 -28.68
N PRO A 148 3.53 -10.39 -29.05
CA PRO A 148 4.25 -11.66 -29.16
C PRO A 148 4.21 -12.47 -27.84
N GLU A 149 4.33 -11.77 -26.71
CA GLU A 149 4.29 -12.36 -25.37
C GLU A 149 2.93 -13.02 -25.10
N PHE A 150 1.83 -12.42 -25.56
CA PHE A 150 0.50 -13.03 -25.44
C PHE A 150 0.36 -14.23 -26.35
N GLN A 151 0.80 -14.13 -27.59
CA GLN A 151 0.72 -15.21 -28.57
C GLN A 151 1.52 -16.45 -28.18
N THR A 152 2.63 -16.28 -27.47
CA THR A 152 3.46 -17.40 -26.98
C THR A 152 2.87 -18.18 -25.80
N LEU A 153 1.79 -17.68 -25.17
CA LEU A 153 1.13 -18.39 -24.08
C LEU A 153 0.34 -19.61 -24.58
N PHE A 154 0.05 -19.70 -25.87
CA PHE A 154 -0.78 -20.74 -26.47
C PHE A 154 0.03 -21.57 -27.45
N ALA A 155 -0.31 -22.87 -27.56
CA ALA A 155 0.32 -23.73 -28.54
C ALA A 155 -0.02 -23.30 -29.99
N PRO A 156 0.87 -23.53 -30.96
CA PRO A 156 0.57 -23.23 -32.36
C PRO A 156 -0.73 -23.92 -32.82
N GLY A 157 -1.68 -23.12 -33.30
CA GLY A 157 -2.98 -23.59 -33.77
C GLY A 157 -4.11 -23.57 -32.71
N GLU A 158 -3.82 -23.31 -31.45
CA GLU A 158 -4.85 -23.05 -30.44
C GLU A 158 -5.40 -21.63 -30.56
N GLN A 159 -6.71 -21.52 -30.66
CA GLN A 159 -7.41 -20.22 -30.62
C GLN A 159 -8.18 -20.08 -29.31
N PRO A 160 -7.65 -19.33 -28.34
CA PRO A 160 -8.37 -19.11 -27.10
C PRO A 160 -9.59 -18.22 -27.33
N VAL A 161 -10.68 -18.52 -26.60
CA VAL A 161 -11.80 -17.59 -26.52
C VAL A 161 -11.46 -16.53 -25.48
N VAL A 162 -11.15 -15.32 -25.93
CA VAL A 162 -10.82 -14.20 -25.07
C VAL A 162 -12.07 -13.42 -24.67
N ARG A 163 -12.17 -13.10 -23.39
CA ARG A 163 -13.25 -12.23 -22.87
C ARG A 163 -12.66 -11.28 -21.83
N PRO A 164 -12.90 -9.96 -21.92
CA PRO A 164 -12.51 -9.05 -20.86
C PRO A 164 -13.32 -9.37 -19.59
N VAL A 165 -12.65 -9.50 -18.46
CA VAL A 165 -13.28 -9.79 -17.17
C VAL A 165 -13.53 -8.51 -16.38
N CYS A 166 -12.58 -7.57 -16.42
CA CYS A 166 -12.70 -6.25 -15.79
C CYS A 166 -11.70 -5.26 -16.41
N ARG A 167 -11.93 -3.99 -16.20
CA ARG A 167 -11.00 -2.90 -16.55
C ARG A 167 -10.53 -2.20 -15.27
#